data_71cd9be056509cd35c914646b55ce501
#
_entry.id   71cd9be056509cd35c914646b55ce501
#
_cell.length_a   1.000
_cell.length_b   1.000
_cell.length_c   1.000
_cell.angle_alpha   90.00
_cell.angle_beta   90.00
_cell.angle_gamma   90.00
#
_symmetry.space_group_name_H-M   'P 1'
#
loop_
_entity.id
_entity.type
_entity.pdbx_description
1 polymer ?
#
loop_
_entity_poly.entity_id
_entity_poly.type
_entity_poly.pdbx_seq_one_letter_code
_entity_poly.pdbx_strand_id
1 'polypeptide(L)'
;MSNQVKDMTWREVQERLREFPVVIVPIGSTEQHGYHLPIGTDVYLAEALAEKTAEKTGALVYPSIHFGYSWSWRDRIGTVTIRQDILREILKDVVRSVERYGVKNSIFMNGHEANRSVIKYAIREIQDETDVKVLGMFLSGNGRNL
;
A
#
# COMPACT_ATOMS: atom_id res chain seq x y z
N MET A 1 14.11 2.43 16.66
CA MET A 1 12.92 3.32 16.52
C MET A 1 11.96 2.67 15.54
N SER A 2 10.66 2.79 15.75
CA SER A 2 9.64 2.30 14.81
C SER A 2 9.77 3.03 13.46
N ASN A 3 9.47 2.35 12.34
CA ASN A 3 9.29 2.99 11.04
C ASN A 3 7.81 3.20 10.70
N GLN A 4 6.91 2.83 11.62
CA GLN A 4 5.46 2.93 11.45
C GLN A 4 4.97 4.35 11.76
N VAL A 5 4.45 5.05 10.77
CA VAL A 5 3.94 6.43 10.93
C VAL A 5 2.84 6.53 11.98
N LYS A 6 2.01 5.51 12.12
CA LYS A 6 0.93 5.45 13.13
C LYS A 6 1.42 5.53 14.59
N ASP A 7 2.70 5.20 14.82
CA ASP A 7 3.33 5.18 16.15
C ASP A 7 4.21 6.42 16.38
N MET A 8 4.22 7.37 15.45
CA MET A 8 5.04 8.58 15.46
C MET A 8 4.19 9.83 15.70
N THR A 9 4.80 10.84 16.31
CA THR A 9 4.28 12.20 16.27
C THR A 9 4.54 12.84 14.91
N TRP A 10 3.77 13.87 14.54
CA TRP A 10 3.99 14.56 13.28
C TRP A 10 5.39 15.17 13.14
N ARG A 11 6.03 15.54 14.23
CA ARG A 11 7.41 16.09 14.26
C ARG A 11 8.43 15.01 13.91
N GLU A 12 8.31 13.82 14.49
CA GLU A 12 9.17 12.67 14.17
C GLU A 12 9.04 12.29 12.69
N VAL A 13 7.81 12.28 12.15
CA VAL A 13 7.60 12.04 10.71
C VAL A 13 8.31 13.10 9.88
N GLN A 14 8.17 14.38 10.23
CA GLN A 14 8.81 15.48 9.51
C GLN A 14 10.34 15.34 9.51
N GLU A 15 10.95 15.06 10.65
CA GLU A 15 12.40 14.88 10.78
C GLU A 15 12.89 13.72 9.91
N ARG A 16 12.23 12.58 9.99
CA ARG A 16 12.57 11.39 9.20
C ARG A 16 12.45 11.63 7.69
N LEU A 17 11.41 12.31 7.23
CA LEU A 17 11.22 12.61 5.81
C LEU A 17 12.20 13.65 5.26
N ARG A 18 12.74 14.53 6.09
CA ARG A 18 13.84 15.44 5.68
C ARG A 18 15.12 14.66 5.37
N GLU A 19 15.39 13.60 6.11
CA GLU A 19 16.57 12.76 5.90
C GLU A 19 16.35 11.77 4.75
N PHE A 20 15.17 11.14 4.69
CA PHE A 20 14.85 10.13 3.69
C PHE A 20 13.38 10.21 3.25
N PRO A 21 13.07 10.96 2.17
CA PRO A 21 11.70 11.27 1.73
C PRO A 21 11.04 10.11 0.97
N VAL A 22 11.05 8.91 1.55
CA VAL A 22 10.49 7.68 0.97
C VAL A 22 9.46 7.08 1.91
N VAL A 23 8.29 6.76 1.37
CA VAL A 23 7.20 6.13 2.11
C VAL A 23 6.77 4.82 1.46
N ILE A 24 6.30 3.90 2.28
CA ILE A 24 5.70 2.63 1.84
C ILE A 24 4.25 2.62 2.32
N VAL A 25 3.33 2.32 1.41
CA VAL A 25 1.91 2.14 1.70
C VAL A 25 1.55 0.68 1.44
N PRO A 26 1.34 -0.14 2.48
CA PRO A 26 0.88 -1.50 2.31
C PRO A 26 -0.58 -1.52 1.84
N ILE A 27 -0.90 -2.41 0.90
CA ILE A 27 -2.24 -2.53 0.32
C ILE A 27 -2.59 -4.02 0.27
N GLY A 28 -3.68 -4.39 0.90
CA GLY A 28 -4.17 -5.76 0.87
C GLY A 28 -5.61 -5.84 0.42
N SER A 29 -6.28 -6.86 0.90
CA SER A 29 -7.72 -7.02 0.83
C SER A 29 -8.21 -7.81 2.04
N THR A 30 -9.47 -7.62 2.39
CA THR A 30 -10.18 -8.45 3.36
C THR A 30 -11.07 -9.40 2.58
N GLU A 31 -10.57 -10.62 2.32
CA GLU A 31 -11.29 -11.59 1.50
C GLU A 31 -11.09 -13.04 1.98
N GLN A 32 -11.97 -13.91 1.54
CA GLN A 32 -11.84 -15.33 1.83
C GLN A 32 -10.55 -15.93 1.24
N HIS A 33 -9.89 -16.82 1.98
CA HIS A 33 -8.69 -17.56 1.60
C HIS A 33 -8.83 -19.05 1.87
N GLY A 34 -9.99 -19.62 1.54
CA GLY A 34 -10.33 -21.00 1.86
C GLY A 34 -10.52 -21.22 3.37
N TYR A 35 -10.40 -22.48 3.80
CA TYR A 35 -10.61 -22.87 5.21
C TYR A 35 -9.33 -22.79 6.06
N HIS A 36 -8.19 -22.46 5.49
CA HIS A 36 -6.88 -22.63 6.12
C HIS A 36 -6.14 -21.32 6.40
N LEU A 37 -6.56 -20.20 5.80
CA LEU A 37 -5.94 -18.89 6.02
C LEU A 37 -6.98 -17.86 6.48
N PRO A 38 -6.55 -16.87 7.30
CA PRO A 38 -7.43 -15.81 7.74
C PRO A 38 -7.78 -14.85 6.60
N ILE A 39 -8.92 -14.18 6.72
CA ILE A 39 -9.40 -13.21 5.71
C ILE A 39 -8.51 -11.98 5.53
N GLY A 40 -7.60 -11.70 6.46
CA GLY A 40 -6.63 -10.61 6.41
C GLY A 40 -5.28 -11.00 5.78
N THR A 41 -5.15 -12.17 5.20
CA THR A 41 -3.88 -12.72 4.69
C THR A 41 -3.13 -11.74 3.77
N ASP A 42 -3.80 -11.11 2.83
CA ASP A 42 -3.20 -10.16 1.90
C ASP A 42 -2.64 -8.93 2.61
N VAL A 43 -3.34 -8.44 3.62
CA VAL A 43 -2.90 -7.32 4.44
C VAL A 43 -1.66 -7.70 5.25
N TYR A 44 -1.69 -8.85 5.92
CA TYR A 44 -0.56 -9.32 6.73
C TYR A 44 0.70 -9.51 5.89
N LEU A 45 0.55 -10.02 4.66
CA LEU A 45 1.67 -10.18 3.74
C LEU A 45 2.27 -8.84 3.33
N ALA A 46 1.42 -7.88 2.95
CA ALA A 46 1.85 -6.54 2.57
C ALA A 46 2.54 -5.80 3.72
N GLU A 47 1.97 -5.87 4.92
CA GLU A 47 2.54 -5.26 6.14
C GLU A 47 3.89 -5.86 6.50
N ALA A 48 4.01 -7.19 6.54
CA ALA A 48 5.25 -7.86 6.90
C ALA A 48 6.41 -7.51 5.94
N LEU A 49 6.12 -7.39 4.65
CA LEU A 49 7.14 -7.02 3.67
C LEU A 49 7.47 -5.52 3.71
N ALA A 50 6.49 -4.67 3.93
CA ALA A 50 6.71 -3.24 4.13
C ALA A 50 7.60 -2.98 5.34
N GLU A 51 7.33 -3.66 6.45
CA GLU A 51 8.13 -3.56 7.67
C GLU A 51 9.57 -4.01 7.46
N LYS A 52 9.78 -5.19 6.88
CA LYS A 52 11.12 -5.69 6.56
C LYS A 52 11.89 -4.79 5.58
N THR A 53 11.19 -4.19 4.64
CA THR A 53 11.79 -3.23 3.71
C THR A 53 12.19 -1.96 4.45
N ALA A 54 11.32 -1.45 5.30
CA ALA A 54 11.58 -0.25 6.10
C ALA A 54 12.72 -0.43 7.10
N GLU A 55 12.83 -1.60 7.73
CA GLU A 55 13.96 -1.95 8.61
C GLU A 55 15.32 -1.83 7.91
N LYS A 56 15.37 -2.21 6.62
CA LYS A 56 16.60 -2.18 5.83
C LYS A 56 16.90 -0.83 5.19
N THR A 57 15.87 -0.03 4.91
CA THR A 57 16.01 1.18 4.10
C THR A 57 15.86 2.46 4.90
N GLY A 58 15.15 2.42 6.02
CA GLY A 58 14.76 3.60 6.77
C GLY A 58 13.49 4.30 6.23
N ALA A 59 12.83 3.75 5.21
CA ALA A 59 11.57 4.28 4.70
C ALA A 59 10.47 4.25 5.77
N LEU A 60 9.55 5.20 5.72
CA LEU A 60 8.40 5.23 6.62
C LEU A 60 7.25 4.38 6.08
N VAL A 61 6.60 3.62 6.97
CA VAL A 61 5.44 2.78 6.63
C VAL A 61 4.17 3.46 7.09
N TYR A 62 3.29 3.76 6.16
CA TYR A 62 1.95 4.29 6.43
C TYR A 62 0.99 3.17 6.84
N PRO A 63 -0.13 3.52 7.52
CA PRO A 63 -1.18 2.54 7.80
C PRO A 63 -1.65 1.84 6.52
N SER A 64 -1.86 0.53 6.62
CA SER A 64 -2.24 -0.31 5.48
C SER A 64 -3.68 -0.05 5.01
N ILE A 65 -3.91 -0.23 3.72
CA ILE A 65 -5.25 -0.23 3.12
C ILE A 65 -5.79 -1.66 3.17
N HIS A 66 -6.79 -1.89 4.04
CA HIS A 66 -7.34 -3.21 4.33
C HIS A 66 -8.41 -3.67 3.34
N PHE A 67 -9.07 -2.76 2.66
CA PHE A 67 -10.14 -3.09 1.71
C PHE A 67 -9.64 -2.85 0.29
N GLY A 68 -9.59 -3.94 -0.48
CA GLY A 68 -9.17 -3.95 -1.87
C GLY A 68 -10.34 -4.24 -2.83
N TYR A 69 -9.99 -4.47 -4.09
CA TYR A 69 -10.92 -4.91 -5.12
C TYR A 69 -11.00 -6.44 -5.15
N SER A 70 -11.99 -7.00 -4.46
CA SER A 70 -12.21 -8.45 -4.31
C SER A 70 -13.52 -8.90 -4.94
N TRP A 71 -13.85 -8.36 -6.11
CA TRP A 71 -15.14 -8.56 -6.78
C TRP A 71 -15.51 -10.02 -6.99
N SER A 72 -14.55 -10.87 -7.33
CA SER A 72 -14.76 -12.30 -7.56
C SER A 72 -15.23 -13.06 -6.32
N TRP A 73 -14.93 -12.53 -5.13
CA TRP A 73 -15.24 -13.14 -3.85
C TRP A 73 -16.30 -12.41 -3.03
N ARG A 74 -16.95 -11.38 -3.63
CA ARG A 74 -17.90 -10.48 -2.95
C ARG A 74 -19.04 -11.20 -2.22
N ASP A 75 -19.42 -12.38 -2.70
CA ASP A 75 -20.53 -13.19 -2.13
C ASP A 75 -20.05 -14.14 -1.02
N ARG A 76 -18.76 -14.14 -0.68
CA ARG A 76 -18.21 -14.96 0.40
C ARG A 76 -18.23 -14.20 1.72
N ILE A 77 -18.72 -14.88 2.76
CA ILE A 77 -18.82 -14.30 4.12
C ILE A 77 -17.45 -13.81 4.57
N GLY A 78 -17.42 -12.59 5.11
CA GLY A 78 -16.22 -11.93 5.58
C GLY A 78 -15.45 -11.15 4.51
N THR A 79 -15.73 -11.34 3.22
CA THR A 79 -15.13 -10.55 2.15
C THR A 79 -15.76 -9.15 2.08
N VAL A 80 -14.91 -8.14 2.03
CA VAL A 80 -15.31 -6.76 1.78
C VAL A 80 -14.59 -6.27 0.52
N THR A 81 -15.35 -5.94 -0.51
CA THR A 81 -14.80 -5.36 -1.74
C THR A 81 -15.18 -3.89 -1.87
N ILE A 82 -14.24 -3.07 -2.31
CA ILE A 82 -14.53 -1.70 -2.76
C ILE A 82 -14.42 -1.61 -4.28
N ARG A 83 -15.06 -0.62 -4.87
CA ARG A 83 -15.01 -0.41 -6.33
C ARG A 83 -13.61 0.03 -6.75
N GLN A 84 -13.24 -0.31 -8.00
CA GLN A 84 -11.93 0.04 -8.56
C GLN A 84 -11.67 1.55 -8.60
N ASP A 85 -12.70 2.33 -8.97
CA ASP A 85 -12.61 3.79 -9.00
C ASP A 85 -12.34 4.38 -7.62
N ILE A 86 -12.98 3.85 -6.57
CA ILE A 86 -12.78 4.30 -5.20
C ILE A 86 -11.37 3.96 -4.72
N LEU A 87 -10.91 2.72 -4.92
CA LEU A 87 -9.54 2.33 -4.56
C LEU A 87 -8.52 3.23 -5.25
N ARG A 88 -8.70 3.48 -6.55
CA ARG A 88 -7.83 4.36 -7.33
C ARG A 88 -7.76 5.77 -6.75
N GLU A 89 -8.91 6.37 -6.42
CA GLU A 89 -8.94 7.71 -5.82
C GLU A 89 -8.31 7.74 -4.42
N ILE A 90 -8.50 6.71 -3.59
CA ILE A 90 -7.81 6.59 -2.29
C ILE A 90 -6.29 6.64 -2.50
N LEU A 91 -5.74 5.87 -3.44
CA LEU A 91 -4.32 5.83 -3.72
C LEU A 91 -3.78 7.19 -4.19
N LYS A 92 -4.53 7.88 -5.04
CA LYS A 92 -4.20 9.23 -5.50
C LYS A 92 -4.19 10.24 -4.35
N ASP A 93 -5.20 10.21 -3.50
CA ASP A 93 -5.31 11.13 -2.37
C ASP A 93 -4.22 10.89 -1.32
N VAL A 94 -3.82 9.64 -1.10
CA VAL A 94 -2.68 9.31 -0.24
C VAL A 94 -1.41 9.96 -0.78
N VAL A 95 -1.10 9.80 -2.08
CA VAL A 95 0.12 10.37 -2.66
C VAL A 95 0.07 11.90 -2.69
N ARG A 96 -1.04 12.51 -3.10
CA ARG A 96 -1.23 13.97 -3.06
C ARG A 96 -1.03 14.53 -1.64
N SER A 97 -1.47 13.79 -0.63
CA SER A 97 -1.31 14.20 0.76
C SER A 97 0.14 14.18 1.21
N VAL A 98 0.87 13.10 0.90
CA VAL A 98 2.27 12.97 1.33
C VAL A 98 3.22 13.89 0.53
N GLU A 99 2.89 14.23 -0.70
CA GLU A 99 3.61 15.20 -1.51
C GLU A 99 3.72 16.58 -0.83
N ARG A 100 2.63 17.03 -0.19
CA ARG A 100 2.54 18.36 0.45
C ARG A 100 3.59 18.62 1.51
N TYR A 101 4.15 17.58 2.11
CA TYR A 101 5.20 17.69 3.13
C TYR A 101 6.53 17.03 2.72
N GLY A 102 6.74 16.93 1.41
CA GLY A 102 8.06 16.72 0.83
C GLY A 102 8.43 15.28 0.50
N VAL A 103 7.50 14.32 0.54
CA VAL A 103 7.74 12.97 0.04
C VAL A 103 8.09 13.01 -1.45
N LYS A 104 9.16 12.31 -1.83
CA LYS A 104 9.64 12.22 -3.21
C LYS A 104 9.39 10.87 -3.86
N ASN A 105 9.29 9.82 -3.05
CA ASN A 105 9.07 8.47 -3.55
C ASN A 105 8.04 7.76 -2.69
N SER A 106 7.08 7.10 -3.32
CA SER A 106 6.08 6.26 -2.67
C SER A 106 6.11 4.85 -3.23
N ILE A 107 6.03 3.85 -2.38
CA ILE A 107 5.98 2.45 -2.76
C ILE A 107 4.63 1.88 -2.33
N PHE A 108 3.84 1.44 -3.29
CA PHE A 108 2.65 0.64 -3.02
C PHE A 108 3.03 -0.83 -2.90
N MET A 109 3.06 -1.35 -1.67
CA MET A 109 3.37 -2.73 -1.36
C MET A 109 2.07 -3.55 -1.36
N ASN A 110 1.77 -4.23 -2.46
CA ASN A 110 0.48 -4.88 -2.67
C ASN A 110 0.54 -6.39 -2.41
N GLY A 111 -0.31 -6.87 -1.51
CA GLY A 111 -0.49 -8.29 -1.18
C GLY A 111 -1.66 -8.99 -1.89
N HIS A 112 -2.45 -8.25 -2.70
CA HIS A 112 -3.68 -8.76 -3.33
C HIS A 112 -3.65 -8.64 -4.84
N GLU A 113 -3.72 -9.77 -5.56
CA GLU A 113 -3.51 -9.78 -7.03
C GLU A 113 -4.56 -8.93 -7.78
N ALA A 114 -5.83 -8.96 -7.38
CA ALA A 114 -6.87 -8.21 -8.08
C ALA A 114 -6.72 -6.67 -7.98
N ASN A 115 -5.94 -6.16 -7.02
CA ASN A 115 -5.59 -4.73 -6.94
C ASN A 115 -4.59 -4.30 -8.03
N ARG A 116 -3.87 -5.23 -8.65
CA ARG A 116 -2.75 -4.95 -9.55
C ARG A 116 -3.10 -3.98 -10.67
N SER A 117 -4.21 -4.22 -11.36
CA SER A 117 -4.67 -3.36 -12.46
C SER A 117 -5.03 -1.96 -11.96
N VAL A 118 -5.72 -1.88 -10.82
CA VAL A 118 -6.12 -0.61 -10.20
C VAL A 118 -4.89 0.22 -9.84
N ILE A 119 -3.92 -0.40 -9.16
CA ILE A 119 -2.67 0.25 -8.76
C ILE A 119 -1.89 0.72 -9.99
N LYS A 120 -1.78 -0.12 -11.02
CA LYS A 120 -1.08 0.24 -12.27
C LYS A 120 -1.65 1.51 -12.90
N TYR A 121 -2.97 1.64 -12.99
CA TYR A 121 -3.59 2.83 -13.55
C TYR A 121 -3.54 4.03 -12.61
N ALA A 122 -3.70 3.80 -11.30
CA ALA A 122 -3.52 4.86 -10.31
C ALA A 122 -2.11 5.48 -10.40
N ILE A 123 -1.07 4.67 -10.53
CA ILE A 123 0.32 5.15 -10.66
C ILE A 123 0.47 6.05 -11.88
N ARG A 124 -0.10 5.70 -13.02
CA ARG A 124 -0.03 6.53 -14.23
C ARG A 124 -0.68 7.89 -14.02
N GLU A 125 -1.90 7.91 -13.49
CA GLU A 125 -2.61 9.16 -13.18
C GLU A 125 -1.86 10.01 -12.14
N ILE A 126 -1.30 9.39 -11.10
CA ILE A 126 -0.50 10.06 -10.09
C ILE A 126 0.73 10.73 -10.71
N GLN A 127 1.43 10.04 -11.61
CA GLN A 127 2.61 10.57 -12.28
C GLN A 127 2.31 11.75 -13.20
N ASP A 128 1.09 11.84 -13.73
CA ASP A 128 0.63 12.99 -14.53
C ASP A 128 0.24 14.20 -13.62
N GLU A 129 -0.11 13.95 -12.36
CA GLU A 129 -0.66 14.95 -11.44
C GLU A 129 0.33 15.42 -10.37
N THR A 130 1.39 14.67 -10.09
CA THR A 130 2.32 14.92 -8.97
C THR A 130 3.78 14.71 -9.39
N ASP A 131 4.70 15.29 -8.60
CA ASP A 131 6.15 15.09 -8.76
C ASP A 131 6.67 13.85 -7.98
N VAL A 132 5.79 13.11 -7.31
CA VAL A 132 6.16 11.92 -6.54
C VAL A 132 6.37 10.74 -7.47
N LYS A 133 7.54 10.11 -7.39
CA LYS A 133 7.79 8.85 -8.10
C LYS A 133 7.10 7.70 -7.35
N VAL A 134 6.22 6.98 -8.03
CA VAL A 134 5.47 5.87 -7.43
C VAL A 134 5.88 4.54 -8.05
N LEU A 135 6.19 3.58 -7.20
CA LEU A 135 6.50 2.20 -7.57
C LEU A 135 5.42 1.26 -7.00
N GLY A 136 4.87 0.39 -7.84
CA GLY A 136 4.02 -0.72 -7.41
C GLY A 136 4.83 -2.00 -7.24
N MET A 137 4.88 -2.54 -6.01
CA MET A 137 5.44 -3.86 -5.71
C MET A 137 4.29 -4.85 -5.57
N PHE A 138 4.36 -5.94 -6.35
CA PHE A 138 3.31 -6.96 -6.37
C PHE A 138 3.87 -8.28 -5.86
N LEU A 139 3.25 -8.79 -4.82
CA LEU A 139 3.60 -10.07 -4.23
C LEU A 139 2.75 -11.14 -4.91
N SER A 140 3.32 -11.84 -5.88
CA SER A 140 2.67 -12.98 -6.49
C SER A 140 3.25 -14.26 -5.91
N GLY A 141 2.38 -15.21 -5.53
CA GLY A 141 2.79 -16.52 -5.02
C GLY A 141 3.57 -17.40 -6.02
N ASN A 142 3.80 -16.91 -7.23
CA ASN A 142 4.47 -17.65 -8.30
C ASN A 142 5.94 -17.26 -8.52
N GLY A 143 6.56 -16.50 -7.64
CA GLY A 143 8.01 -16.23 -7.68
C GLY A 143 8.56 -15.62 -8.97
N ARG A 144 7.71 -15.13 -9.86
CA ARG A 144 8.13 -14.47 -11.09
C ARG A 144 8.10 -12.96 -10.86
N ASN A 145 9.25 -12.44 -10.53
CA ASN A 145 9.52 -11.01 -10.64
C ASN A 145 9.38 -10.59 -12.10
N LEU A 146 8.50 -9.66 -12.36
CA LEU A 146 8.45 -8.94 -13.63
C LEU A 146 9.33 -7.70 -13.53
#